data_2ffd6eee022fdac19453d1806b026c75
#
_entry.id   2ffd6eee022fdac19453d1806b026c75
#
_cell.length_a   1.000
_cell.length_b   1.000
_cell.length_c   1.000
_cell.angle_alpha   90.00
_cell.angle_beta   90.00
_cell.angle_gamma   90.00
#
_symmetry.space_group_name_H-M   'P 1'
#
loop_
_entity.id
_entity.type
_entity.pdbx_description
1 polymer ?
#
loop_
_entity_poly.entity_id
_entity_poly.type
_entity_poly.pdbx_seq_one_letter_code
_entity_poly.pdbx_strand_id
1 'polypeptide(L)'
;MKKYLLGCGICAALVLFSACGGAKRKPADGLSGELSLSGAFALYPLAVQWTGEFQAEHPGVRVDISAGGAGKGMTDVLAGVVDFGMVSREVYPPEQAKGAVGFAVAKDAVAPTVNAANPLLPELLKHGLSRETAIKIWITGEITTWGQVLGTDDETPLHAYTRSDACGAAETWALWLGARQEDLGGTAVFGDPGVAAAIQKDVYGIGLNNIGYIYDNDTHRPNDGLAVLPIDTDGDGTISDEEYFYDTKERFIEAIAADRYPSPPARDLYLVTNGVPADPVMIAFLDYVLSKGQQKNVPAGYIGMSQEKIAHSMQLLHPEDKTTAE
;
A
#
# COMPACT_ATOMS: atom_id res chain seq x y z
N MET A 1 85.41 -15.94 -36.05
CA MET A 1 85.21 -15.28 -37.34
C MET A 1 83.73 -15.06 -37.59
N LYS A 2 83.43 -13.88 -38.11
CA LYS A 2 82.13 -13.35 -38.61
C LYS A 2 81.00 -13.02 -37.57
N LYS A 3 80.93 -11.74 -37.38
CA LYS A 3 79.82 -10.95 -36.81
C LYS A 3 78.65 -10.88 -37.80
N TYR A 4 77.45 -11.03 -37.33
CA TYR A 4 76.29 -10.46 -38.03
C TYR A 4 75.45 -9.66 -37.02
N LEU A 5 75.40 -8.33 -37.26
CA LEU A 5 74.41 -7.45 -36.69
C LEU A 5 73.05 -7.71 -37.33
N LEU A 6 71.99 -7.77 -36.52
CA LEU A 6 70.63 -7.65 -37.04
C LEU A 6 69.91 -6.57 -36.22
N GLY A 7 69.45 -5.53 -36.92
CA GLY A 7 68.85 -4.35 -36.34
C GLY A 7 67.46 -4.60 -35.76
N CYS A 8 67.20 -3.93 -34.63
CA CYS A 8 65.93 -3.91 -33.92
C CYS A 8 65.06 -2.81 -34.51
N GLY A 9 64.05 -3.20 -35.29
CA GLY A 9 63.01 -2.29 -35.74
C GLY A 9 61.92 -2.16 -34.64
N ILE A 10 61.84 -0.99 -33.97
CA ILE A 10 60.79 -0.69 -33.02
C ILE A 10 59.57 -0.21 -33.80
N CYS A 11 58.55 -1.07 -33.92
CA CYS A 11 57.19 -0.65 -34.33
C CYS A 11 56.46 -0.09 -33.11
N ALA A 12 56.37 1.23 -33.02
CA ALA A 12 55.48 1.91 -32.07
C ALA A 12 54.02 1.78 -32.54
N ALA A 13 53.26 0.88 -31.95
CA ALA A 13 51.82 0.78 -32.12
C ALA A 13 51.15 1.86 -31.26
N LEU A 14 50.69 2.93 -31.89
CA LEU A 14 49.78 3.92 -31.27
C LEU A 14 48.41 3.24 -31.05
N VAL A 15 48.14 2.87 -29.83
CA VAL A 15 46.79 2.46 -29.40
C VAL A 15 45.98 3.72 -29.15
N LEU A 16 45.14 4.10 -30.12
CA LEU A 16 44.09 5.13 -29.95
C LEU A 16 43.03 4.57 -28.99
N PHE A 17 43.10 4.93 -27.71
CA PHE A 17 41.99 4.81 -26.80
C PHE A 17 40.90 5.77 -27.22
N SER A 18 39.94 5.30 -28.00
CA SER A 18 38.65 5.98 -28.15
C SER A 18 37.93 5.97 -26.81
N ALA A 19 38.08 7.03 -26.03
CA ALA A 19 37.21 7.28 -24.88
C ALA A 19 35.80 7.52 -25.42
N CYS A 20 34.97 6.45 -25.39
CA CYS A 20 33.53 6.61 -25.45
C CYS A 20 33.07 7.37 -24.19
N GLY A 21 33.21 8.69 -24.23
CA GLY A 21 32.49 9.56 -23.33
C GLY A 21 31.01 9.43 -23.65
N GLY A 22 30.29 8.59 -22.86
CA GLY A 22 28.85 8.59 -22.88
C GLY A 22 28.38 9.99 -22.55
N ALA A 23 27.94 10.73 -23.58
CA ALA A 23 27.28 12.00 -23.38
C ALA A 23 26.11 11.76 -22.46
N LYS A 24 26.18 12.20 -21.18
CA LYS A 24 25.03 12.29 -20.31
C LYS A 24 24.01 13.12 -21.07
N ARG A 25 22.98 12.49 -21.62
CA ARG A 25 21.84 13.22 -22.19
C ARG A 25 21.33 14.12 -21.09
N LYS A 26 21.41 15.46 -21.30
CA LYS A 26 20.70 16.39 -20.44
C LYS A 26 19.23 15.99 -20.48
N PRO A 27 18.55 15.89 -19.33
CA PRO A 27 17.11 15.64 -19.29
C PRO A 27 16.41 16.67 -20.19
N ALA A 28 15.39 16.23 -20.92
CA ALA A 28 14.68 17.09 -21.88
C ALA A 28 13.97 18.27 -21.18
N ASP A 29 13.67 18.12 -19.88
CA ASP A 29 13.00 19.11 -19.02
C ASP A 29 13.94 19.76 -17.97
N GLY A 30 15.19 19.32 -17.90
CA GLY A 30 16.17 19.83 -16.94
C GLY A 30 15.99 19.32 -15.50
N LEU A 31 14.94 18.52 -15.19
CA LEU A 31 14.73 17.98 -13.85
C LEU A 31 15.70 16.81 -13.59
N SER A 32 16.45 16.88 -12.49
CA SER A 32 17.40 15.85 -12.08
C SER A 32 17.60 15.86 -10.58
N GLY A 33 17.75 14.67 -9.98
CA GLY A 33 17.95 14.52 -8.54
C GLY A 33 17.69 13.10 -8.09
N GLU A 34 17.56 12.93 -6.82
CA GLU A 34 17.20 11.67 -6.17
C GLU A 34 15.88 11.85 -5.43
N LEU A 35 15.10 10.78 -5.33
CA LEU A 35 13.83 10.71 -4.63
C LEU A 35 13.76 9.39 -3.87
N SER A 36 13.43 9.45 -2.60
CA SER A 36 13.38 8.26 -1.73
C SER A 36 12.03 8.13 -1.04
N LEU A 37 11.47 6.91 -1.07
CA LEU A 37 10.20 6.58 -0.44
C LEU A 37 10.33 5.36 0.45
N SER A 38 9.69 5.36 1.62
CA SER A 38 9.57 4.15 2.44
C SER A 38 8.20 4.06 3.10
N GLY A 39 7.75 2.85 3.46
CA GLY A 39 6.61 2.71 4.36
C GLY A 39 5.55 1.70 3.97
N ALA A 40 4.30 2.13 3.92
CA ALA A 40 3.12 1.28 3.88
C ALA A 40 3.09 0.31 2.69
N PHE A 41 2.96 -0.98 3.00
CA PHE A 41 2.71 -2.03 2.00
C PHE A 41 1.48 -1.71 1.14
N ALA A 42 0.43 -1.15 1.75
CA ALA A 42 -0.80 -0.78 1.04
C ALA A 42 -0.57 0.18 -0.14
N LEU A 43 0.35 1.14 -0.02
CA LEU A 43 0.63 2.13 -1.07
C LEU A 43 1.78 1.71 -2.00
N TYR A 44 2.60 0.75 -1.58
CA TYR A 44 3.84 0.38 -2.27
C TYR A 44 3.63 0.00 -3.74
N PRO A 45 2.65 -0.86 -4.14
CA PRO A 45 2.48 -1.22 -5.55
C PRO A 45 2.15 -0.02 -6.44
N LEU A 46 1.27 0.86 -5.98
CA LEU A 46 0.88 2.07 -6.72
C LEU A 46 2.03 3.08 -6.78
N ALA A 47 2.79 3.24 -5.69
CA ALA A 47 3.97 4.10 -5.66
C ALA A 47 5.06 3.62 -6.61
N VAL A 48 5.28 2.30 -6.75
CA VAL A 48 6.19 1.71 -7.75
C VAL A 48 5.75 2.08 -9.18
N GLN A 49 4.45 2.02 -9.47
CA GLN A 49 3.94 2.42 -10.78
C GLN A 49 4.16 3.92 -11.02
N TRP A 50 3.77 4.79 -10.08
CA TRP A 50 3.96 6.23 -10.19
C TRP A 50 5.43 6.62 -10.38
N THR A 51 6.32 6.04 -9.57
CA THR A 51 7.76 6.34 -9.66
C THR A 51 8.38 5.86 -10.96
N GLY A 52 7.95 4.70 -11.47
CA GLY A 52 8.40 4.18 -12.76
C GLY A 52 7.99 5.07 -13.93
N GLU A 53 6.74 5.54 -13.96
CA GLU A 53 6.24 6.46 -14.98
C GLU A 53 6.90 7.85 -14.88
N PHE A 54 7.04 8.35 -13.64
CA PHE A 54 7.72 9.63 -13.39
C PHE A 54 9.18 9.62 -13.85
N GLN A 55 9.93 8.53 -13.56
CA GLN A 55 11.30 8.36 -14.05
C GLN A 55 11.38 8.25 -15.58
N ALA A 56 10.37 7.66 -16.23
CA ALA A 56 10.32 7.59 -17.68
C ALA A 56 10.11 8.99 -18.32
N GLU A 57 9.32 9.86 -17.69
CA GLU A 57 9.15 11.27 -18.09
C GLU A 57 10.38 12.11 -17.72
N HIS A 58 11.05 11.82 -16.60
CA HIS A 58 12.19 12.55 -16.05
C HIS A 58 13.46 11.67 -15.91
N PRO A 59 14.16 11.33 -16.98
CA PRO A 59 15.30 10.38 -16.95
C PRO A 59 16.49 10.83 -16.11
N GLY A 60 16.50 12.10 -15.67
CA GLY A 60 17.52 12.65 -14.75
C GLY A 60 17.24 12.36 -13.28
N VAL A 61 16.05 11.85 -12.95
CA VAL A 61 15.64 11.55 -11.58
C VAL A 61 15.88 10.06 -11.28
N ARG A 62 16.51 9.79 -10.13
CA ARG A 62 16.61 8.44 -9.56
C ARG A 62 15.61 8.30 -8.44
N VAL A 63 14.96 7.15 -8.36
CA VAL A 63 14.00 6.86 -7.27
C VAL A 63 14.39 5.58 -6.57
N ASP A 64 14.46 5.64 -5.23
CA ASP A 64 14.58 4.50 -4.33
C ASP A 64 13.27 4.34 -3.56
N ILE A 65 12.71 3.14 -3.56
CA ILE A 65 11.45 2.84 -2.87
C ILE A 65 11.54 1.55 -2.07
N SER A 66 11.05 1.55 -0.83
CA SER A 66 11.04 0.39 0.04
C SER A 66 9.74 0.27 0.83
N ALA A 67 9.28 -0.97 1.06
CA ALA A 67 8.15 -1.26 1.94
C ALA A 67 8.65 -1.66 3.35
N GLY A 68 7.79 -1.47 4.38
CA GLY A 68 8.15 -1.81 5.76
C GLY A 68 7.08 -1.40 6.79
N GLY A 69 5.86 -1.09 6.31
CA GLY A 69 4.75 -0.64 7.16
C GLY A 69 4.66 0.88 7.33
N ALA A 70 3.45 1.36 7.64
CA ALA A 70 3.16 2.81 7.77
C ALA A 70 3.97 3.47 8.89
N GLY A 71 4.20 2.75 10.00
CA GLY A 71 5.01 3.24 11.12
C GLY A 71 6.47 3.49 10.73
N LYS A 72 7.05 2.59 9.89
CA LYS A 72 8.39 2.81 9.33
C LYS A 72 8.41 4.05 8.44
N GLY A 73 7.45 4.19 7.52
CA GLY A 73 7.36 5.36 6.64
C GLY A 73 7.29 6.68 7.39
N MET A 74 6.45 6.75 8.42
CA MET A 74 6.33 7.93 9.28
C MET A 74 7.64 8.23 10.04
N THR A 75 8.29 7.19 10.58
CA THR A 75 9.55 7.35 11.31
C THR A 75 10.67 7.82 10.38
N ASP A 76 10.82 7.19 9.22
CA ASP A 76 11.88 7.51 8.26
C ASP A 76 11.76 8.95 7.73
N VAL A 77 10.54 9.39 7.38
CA VAL A 77 10.33 10.74 6.85
C VAL A 77 10.55 11.81 7.92
N LEU A 78 10.06 11.60 9.13
CA LEU A 78 10.29 12.56 10.23
C LEU A 78 11.75 12.63 10.67
N ALA A 79 12.51 11.55 10.49
CA ALA A 79 13.95 11.50 10.74
C ALA A 79 14.78 12.05 9.56
N GLY A 80 14.16 12.41 8.43
CA GLY A 80 14.84 12.87 7.22
C GLY A 80 15.66 11.78 6.52
N VAL A 81 15.31 10.51 6.72
CA VAL A 81 15.94 9.35 6.07
C VAL A 81 15.41 9.17 4.65
N VAL A 82 14.16 9.54 4.42
CA VAL A 82 13.50 9.53 3.10
C VAL A 82 12.77 10.85 2.86
N ASP A 83 12.51 11.15 1.60
CA ASP A 83 11.76 12.32 1.17
C ASP A 83 10.25 12.15 1.41
N PHE A 84 9.75 10.92 1.19
CA PHE A 84 8.34 10.58 1.39
C PHE A 84 8.16 9.35 2.27
N GLY A 85 7.33 9.50 3.30
CA GLY A 85 6.74 8.37 4.04
C GLY A 85 5.44 7.91 3.36
N MET A 86 5.35 6.64 3.00
CA MET A 86 4.08 6.01 2.60
C MET A 86 3.31 5.63 3.86
N VAL A 87 2.12 6.21 4.06
CA VAL A 87 1.33 6.02 5.28
C VAL A 87 -0.11 5.64 4.90
N SER A 88 -0.64 4.57 5.50
CA SER A 88 -1.95 4.01 5.21
C SER A 88 -2.92 4.16 6.38
N ARG A 89 -2.87 5.28 7.04
CA ARG A 89 -3.75 5.77 8.12
C ARG A 89 -3.65 7.29 8.20
N GLU A 90 -4.50 7.88 9.00
CA GLU A 90 -4.41 9.32 9.27
C GLU A 90 -3.05 9.72 9.88
N VAL A 91 -2.63 10.94 9.56
CA VAL A 91 -1.47 11.57 10.20
C VAL A 91 -1.93 12.16 11.53
N TYR A 92 -1.41 11.63 12.63
CA TYR A 92 -1.86 12.01 13.96
C TYR A 92 -1.35 13.39 14.40
N PRO A 93 -2.09 14.11 15.26
CA PRO A 93 -1.68 15.44 15.74
C PRO A 93 -0.25 15.48 16.33
N PRO A 94 0.24 14.46 17.08
CA PRO A 94 1.63 14.45 17.54
C PRO A 94 2.68 14.32 16.42
N GLU A 95 2.32 13.73 15.28
CA GLU A 95 3.18 13.62 14.10
C GLU A 95 3.19 14.93 13.31
N GLN A 96 2.02 15.55 13.15
CA GLN A 96 1.89 16.90 12.57
C GLN A 96 2.68 17.92 13.39
N ALA A 97 2.63 17.86 14.72
CA ALA A 97 3.42 18.73 15.60
C ALA A 97 4.95 18.54 15.45
N LYS A 98 5.39 17.39 14.89
CA LYS A 98 6.79 17.12 14.56
C LYS A 98 7.16 17.51 13.12
N GLY A 99 6.22 18.05 12.35
CA GLY A 99 6.43 18.51 10.99
C GLY A 99 5.83 17.61 9.90
N ALA A 100 5.15 16.51 10.24
CA ALA A 100 4.52 15.67 9.24
C ALA A 100 3.41 16.41 8.47
N VAL A 101 3.53 16.48 7.14
CA VAL A 101 2.53 17.00 6.22
C VAL A 101 2.05 15.86 5.34
N GLY A 102 0.77 15.53 5.42
CA GLY A 102 0.16 14.41 4.68
C GLY A 102 -0.58 14.89 3.43
N PHE A 103 -0.23 14.32 2.28
CA PHE A 103 -0.92 14.49 1.01
C PHE A 103 -1.75 13.23 0.74
N ALA A 104 -3.07 13.35 0.76
CA ALA A 104 -3.96 12.23 0.43
C ALA A 104 -3.86 11.93 -1.08
N VAL A 105 -3.50 10.69 -1.43
CA VAL A 105 -3.15 10.33 -2.81
C VAL A 105 -3.98 9.18 -3.39
N ALA A 106 -4.54 8.32 -2.54
CA ALA A 106 -5.41 7.21 -2.92
C ALA A 106 -6.27 6.80 -1.74
N LYS A 107 -7.32 5.99 -1.97
CA LYS A 107 -8.08 5.31 -0.92
C LYS A 107 -8.00 3.80 -1.12
N ASP A 108 -7.94 3.04 -0.05
CA ASP A 108 -7.86 1.59 -0.01
C ASP A 108 -8.75 1.06 1.12
N ALA A 109 -8.88 -0.25 1.25
CA ALA A 109 -9.55 -0.88 2.38
C ALA A 109 -8.82 -2.14 2.84
N VAL A 110 -9.06 -2.48 4.10
CA VAL A 110 -8.69 -3.77 4.69
C VAL A 110 -9.93 -4.63 4.76
N ALA A 111 -9.81 -5.90 4.33
CA ALA A 111 -10.90 -6.84 4.43
C ALA A 111 -10.47 -8.13 5.15
N PRO A 112 -11.40 -8.81 5.83
CA PRO A 112 -11.14 -10.11 6.42
C PRO A 112 -10.98 -11.14 5.32
N THR A 113 -9.90 -11.92 5.37
CA THR A 113 -9.60 -12.98 4.42
C THR A 113 -9.50 -14.31 5.11
N VAL A 114 -9.97 -15.35 4.44
CA VAL A 114 -9.96 -16.74 4.89
C VAL A 114 -9.33 -17.63 3.81
N ASN A 115 -8.95 -18.85 4.20
CA ASN A 115 -8.48 -19.81 3.22
C ASN A 115 -9.66 -20.31 2.34
N ALA A 116 -9.46 -20.29 1.02
CA ALA A 116 -10.47 -20.71 0.05
C ALA A 116 -10.83 -22.21 0.12
N ALA A 117 -9.99 -23.03 0.76
CA ALA A 117 -10.25 -24.45 1.01
C ALA A 117 -10.87 -24.72 2.39
N ASN A 118 -11.28 -23.69 3.13
CA ASN A 118 -11.98 -23.87 4.41
C ASN A 118 -13.27 -24.66 4.16
N PRO A 119 -13.49 -25.80 4.87
CA PRO A 119 -14.65 -26.67 4.63
C PRO A 119 -15.99 -25.99 4.89
N LEU A 120 -16.01 -24.94 5.72
CA LEU A 120 -17.21 -24.17 6.06
C LEU A 120 -17.36 -22.88 5.23
N LEU A 121 -16.51 -22.68 4.19
CA LEU A 121 -16.53 -21.46 3.39
C LEU A 121 -17.91 -21.11 2.81
N PRO A 122 -18.70 -22.07 2.26
CA PRO A 122 -20.02 -21.74 1.70
C PRO A 122 -21.00 -21.16 2.74
N GLU A 123 -20.94 -21.64 3.97
CA GLU A 123 -21.75 -21.17 5.11
C GLU A 123 -21.23 -19.80 5.60
N LEU A 124 -19.92 -19.67 5.70
CA LEU A 124 -19.27 -18.43 6.12
C LEU A 124 -19.57 -17.28 5.16
N LEU A 125 -19.57 -17.52 3.86
CA LEU A 125 -19.90 -16.50 2.84
C LEU A 125 -21.36 -16.04 2.91
N LYS A 126 -22.26 -16.87 3.41
CA LYS A 126 -23.68 -16.52 3.62
C LYS A 126 -23.91 -15.82 4.95
N HIS A 127 -23.15 -16.21 5.97
CA HIS A 127 -23.28 -15.66 7.31
C HIS A 127 -22.55 -14.31 7.46
N GLY A 128 -21.38 -14.18 6.83
CA GLY A 128 -20.53 -13.01 6.95
C GLY A 128 -19.80 -12.90 8.27
N LEU A 129 -19.18 -11.76 8.50
CA LEU A 129 -18.46 -11.39 9.71
C LEU A 129 -19.01 -10.08 10.25
N SER A 130 -19.78 -10.14 11.33
CA SER A 130 -20.23 -8.94 12.02
C SER A 130 -19.07 -8.30 12.82
N ARG A 131 -19.19 -6.98 13.09
CA ARG A 131 -18.23 -6.26 13.94
C ARG A 131 -18.12 -6.88 15.34
N GLU A 132 -19.22 -7.35 15.91
CA GLU A 132 -19.24 -8.01 17.22
C GLU A 132 -18.45 -9.32 17.20
N THR A 133 -18.66 -10.15 16.17
CA THR A 133 -17.90 -11.39 15.97
C THR A 133 -16.41 -11.11 15.79
N ALA A 134 -16.05 -10.09 15.02
CA ALA A 134 -14.66 -9.68 14.85
C ALA A 134 -14.00 -9.22 16.16
N ILE A 135 -14.72 -8.50 17.03
CA ILE A 135 -14.24 -8.14 18.37
C ILE A 135 -13.94 -9.41 19.18
N LYS A 136 -14.85 -10.39 19.17
CA LYS A 136 -14.66 -11.65 19.89
C LYS A 136 -13.50 -12.50 19.37
N ILE A 137 -13.16 -12.38 18.09
CA ILE A 137 -11.99 -13.05 17.49
C ILE A 137 -10.69 -12.35 17.88
N TRP A 138 -10.56 -11.03 17.58
CA TRP A 138 -9.27 -10.34 17.65
C TRP A 138 -9.03 -9.55 18.93
N ILE A 139 -10.07 -9.16 19.68
CA ILE A 139 -9.88 -8.33 20.89
C ILE A 139 -10.06 -9.16 22.15
N THR A 140 -11.17 -9.89 22.30
CA THR A 140 -11.41 -10.64 23.54
C THR A 140 -10.92 -12.09 23.49
N GLY A 141 -10.74 -12.66 22.28
CA GLY A 141 -10.29 -14.04 22.10
C GLY A 141 -11.34 -15.08 22.54
N GLU A 142 -12.61 -14.71 22.64
CA GLU A 142 -13.71 -15.60 23.05
C GLU A 142 -14.06 -16.62 21.97
N ILE A 143 -13.91 -16.26 20.68
CA ILE A 143 -14.18 -17.12 19.54
C ILE A 143 -12.89 -17.80 19.10
N THR A 144 -12.87 -19.13 19.18
CA THR A 144 -11.73 -19.99 18.83
C THR A 144 -12.09 -21.10 17.85
N THR A 145 -13.37 -21.20 17.47
CA THR A 145 -13.87 -22.17 16.47
C THR A 145 -14.74 -21.48 15.43
N TRP A 146 -14.79 -22.07 14.24
CA TRP A 146 -15.66 -21.60 13.17
C TRP A 146 -17.14 -21.83 13.47
N GLY A 147 -17.47 -22.87 14.24
CA GLY A 147 -18.84 -23.09 14.72
C GLY A 147 -19.35 -21.94 15.57
N GLN A 148 -18.49 -21.36 16.43
CA GLN A 148 -18.87 -20.19 17.22
C GLN A 148 -19.16 -18.96 16.34
N VAL A 149 -18.48 -18.80 15.18
CA VAL A 149 -18.80 -17.76 14.21
C VAL A 149 -20.18 -17.99 13.60
N LEU A 150 -20.51 -19.24 13.27
CA LEU A 150 -21.76 -19.62 12.60
C LEU A 150 -22.94 -19.88 13.57
N GLY A 151 -22.71 -19.79 14.90
CA GLY A 151 -23.72 -20.12 15.89
C GLY A 151 -24.10 -21.60 15.92
N THR A 152 -23.15 -22.50 15.65
CA THR A 152 -23.30 -23.95 15.62
C THR A 152 -22.39 -24.65 16.62
N ASP A 153 -22.59 -25.96 16.83
CA ASP A 153 -21.74 -26.80 17.69
C ASP A 153 -20.50 -27.36 16.96
N ASP A 154 -20.14 -26.83 15.78
CA ASP A 154 -18.97 -27.27 15.04
C ASP A 154 -17.68 -26.83 15.77
N GLU A 155 -16.79 -27.79 16.07
CA GLU A 155 -15.55 -27.56 16.80
C GLU A 155 -14.34 -27.29 15.88
N THR A 156 -14.54 -27.04 14.57
CA THR A 156 -13.46 -26.72 13.64
C THR A 156 -12.69 -25.50 14.15
N PRO A 157 -11.37 -25.61 14.36
CA PRO A 157 -10.59 -24.52 14.96
C PRO A 157 -10.57 -23.30 14.08
N LEU A 158 -10.48 -22.12 14.70
CA LEU A 158 -10.27 -20.83 14.03
C LEU A 158 -8.90 -20.29 14.43
N HIS A 159 -8.03 -20.00 13.45
CA HIS A 159 -6.71 -19.45 13.68
C HIS A 159 -6.68 -17.99 13.21
N ALA A 160 -6.69 -17.06 14.15
CA ALA A 160 -6.63 -15.64 13.84
C ALA A 160 -5.19 -15.20 13.59
N TYR A 161 -5.00 -14.44 12.50
CA TYR A 161 -3.73 -13.79 12.12
C TYR A 161 -3.86 -12.28 12.22
N THR A 162 -2.79 -11.63 12.71
CA THR A 162 -2.64 -10.18 12.79
C THR A 162 -1.26 -9.76 12.31
N ARG A 163 -0.93 -8.47 12.43
CA ARG A 163 0.33 -7.90 11.98
C ARG A 163 1.33 -7.74 13.11
N SER A 164 2.58 -8.11 12.86
CA SER A 164 3.70 -7.90 13.80
C SER A 164 4.39 -6.55 13.65
N ASP A 165 4.20 -5.87 12.51
CA ASP A 165 4.75 -4.55 12.23
C ASP A 165 3.72 -3.44 12.52
N ALA A 166 4.20 -2.24 12.85
CA ALA A 166 3.35 -1.05 12.98
C ALA A 166 2.83 -0.65 11.60
N CYS A 167 1.56 -0.94 11.32
CA CYS A 167 0.98 -0.78 10.00
C CYS A 167 -0.44 -0.22 10.02
N GLY A 168 -0.78 0.51 8.96
CA GLY A 168 -2.12 1.08 8.82
C GLY A 168 -3.22 0.03 8.61
N ALA A 169 -2.91 -1.18 8.14
CA ALA A 169 -3.91 -2.24 7.99
C ALA A 169 -4.45 -2.69 9.34
N ALA A 170 -3.56 -3.08 10.27
CA ALA A 170 -3.95 -3.50 11.61
C ALA A 170 -4.52 -2.33 12.42
N GLU A 171 -3.94 -1.13 12.31
CA GLU A 171 -4.46 0.08 12.95
C GLU A 171 -5.90 0.38 12.53
N THR A 172 -6.17 0.39 11.23
CA THR A 172 -7.50 0.69 10.69
C THR A 172 -8.53 -0.37 11.05
N TRP A 173 -8.13 -1.66 11.05
CA TRP A 173 -8.97 -2.76 11.50
C TRP A 173 -9.31 -2.62 12.98
N ALA A 174 -8.31 -2.37 13.83
CA ALA A 174 -8.51 -2.15 15.26
C ALA A 174 -9.41 -0.96 15.55
N LEU A 175 -9.26 0.16 14.82
CA LEU A 175 -10.15 1.32 14.93
C LEU A 175 -11.61 0.96 14.62
N TRP A 176 -11.86 0.15 13.59
CA TRP A 176 -13.19 -0.37 13.31
C TRP A 176 -13.76 -1.18 14.46
N LEU A 177 -12.91 -1.93 15.17
CA LEU A 177 -13.31 -2.69 16.36
C LEU A 177 -13.43 -1.83 17.63
N GLY A 178 -13.03 -0.56 17.58
CA GLY A 178 -13.01 0.35 18.73
C GLY A 178 -11.81 0.17 19.66
N ALA A 179 -10.70 -0.32 19.10
CA ALA A 179 -9.47 -0.67 19.79
C ALA A 179 -8.24 -0.05 19.08
N ARG A 180 -7.03 -0.42 19.50
CA ARG A 180 -5.75 -0.03 18.88
C ARG A 180 -5.07 -1.27 18.32
N GLN A 181 -4.09 -1.08 17.41
CA GLN A 181 -3.33 -2.19 16.83
C GLN A 181 -2.76 -3.14 17.89
N GLU A 182 -2.26 -2.62 19.00
CA GLU A 182 -1.65 -3.40 20.08
C GLU A 182 -2.63 -4.31 20.81
N ASP A 183 -3.93 -4.03 20.69
CA ASP A 183 -4.99 -4.81 21.32
C ASP A 183 -5.42 -6.03 20.46
N LEU A 184 -4.94 -6.11 19.20
CA LEU A 184 -5.27 -7.22 18.31
C LEU A 184 -4.56 -8.51 18.70
N GLY A 185 -5.35 -9.52 19.08
CA GLY A 185 -4.89 -10.89 19.32
C GLY A 185 -4.66 -11.70 18.05
N GLY A 186 -4.16 -12.92 18.22
CA GLY A 186 -3.86 -13.86 17.15
C GLY A 186 -2.36 -14.00 16.86
N THR A 187 -2.04 -14.79 15.82
CA THR A 187 -0.65 -15.02 15.40
C THR A 187 -0.15 -13.80 14.60
N ALA A 188 0.87 -13.15 15.12
CA ALA A 188 1.44 -11.95 14.51
C ALA A 188 2.38 -12.31 13.33
N VAL A 189 2.14 -11.74 12.14
CA VAL A 189 2.89 -11.99 10.91
C VAL A 189 3.34 -10.66 10.28
N PHE A 190 4.57 -10.64 9.75
CA PHE A 190 5.14 -9.44 9.15
C PHE A 190 4.60 -9.19 7.73
N GLY A 191 4.11 -7.99 7.49
CA GLY A 191 3.71 -7.49 6.18
C GLY A 191 2.41 -8.10 5.63
N ASP A 192 1.77 -7.41 4.71
CA ASP A 192 0.58 -7.92 4.00
C ASP A 192 0.86 -9.22 3.23
N PRO A 193 1.99 -9.34 2.47
CA PRO A 193 2.32 -10.59 1.80
C PRO A 193 2.43 -11.77 2.77
N GLY A 194 2.96 -11.51 3.98
CA GLY A 194 3.12 -12.55 5.01
C GLY A 194 1.78 -13.05 5.53
N VAL A 195 0.84 -12.15 5.84
CA VAL A 195 -0.51 -12.53 6.30
C VAL A 195 -1.25 -13.29 5.20
N ALA A 196 -1.23 -12.82 3.95
CA ALA A 196 -1.84 -13.53 2.82
C ALA A 196 -1.27 -14.94 2.67
N ALA A 197 0.07 -15.09 2.71
CA ALA A 197 0.73 -16.39 2.62
C ALA A 197 0.44 -17.32 3.81
N ALA A 198 0.26 -16.77 5.01
CA ALA A 198 -0.12 -17.55 6.19
C ALA A 198 -1.53 -18.14 6.03
N ILE A 199 -2.50 -17.31 5.58
CA ILE A 199 -3.87 -17.76 5.33
C ILE A 199 -3.94 -18.79 4.22
N GLN A 200 -3.20 -18.61 3.11
CA GLN A 200 -3.14 -19.59 2.01
C GLN A 200 -2.64 -20.97 2.46
N LYS A 201 -1.82 -21.04 3.51
CA LYS A 201 -1.25 -22.29 4.04
C LYS A 201 -2.08 -22.91 5.17
N ASP A 202 -2.92 -22.14 5.82
CA ASP A 202 -3.72 -22.57 6.96
C ASP A 202 -5.21 -22.60 6.58
N VAL A 203 -5.74 -23.80 6.38
CA VAL A 203 -7.13 -24.02 5.95
C VAL A 203 -8.17 -23.46 6.93
N TYR A 204 -7.76 -23.26 8.17
CA TYR A 204 -8.62 -22.72 9.24
C TYR A 204 -8.31 -21.25 9.58
N GLY A 205 -7.41 -20.64 8.81
CA GLY A 205 -6.93 -19.30 9.03
C GLY A 205 -7.94 -18.22 8.65
N ILE A 206 -7.97 -17.15 9.47
CA ILE A 206 -8.59 -15.87 9.16
C ILE A 206 -7.59 -14.74 9.45
N GLY A 207 -7.54 -13.74 8.61
CA GLY A 207 -6.68 -12.58 8.83
C GLY A 207 -7.24 -11.34 8.14
N LEU A 208 -6.43 -10.29 8.08
CA LEU A 208 -6.79 -9.00 7.52
C LEU A 208 -5.76 -8.59 6.46
N ASN A 209 -6.23 -8.26 5.28
CA ASN A 209 -5.38 -7.88 4.15
C ASN A 209 -5.91 -6.63 3.43
N ASN A 210 -4.98 -5.84 2.89
CA ASN A 210 -5.31 -4.77 1.96
C ASN A 210 -5.77 -5.35 0.61
N ILE A 211 -6.65 -4.64 -0.11
CA ILE A 211 -7.22 -5.05 -1.40
C ILE A 211 -6.14 -5.52 -2.38
N GLY A 212 -5.04 -4.79 -2.50
CA GLY A 212 -3.94 -5.10 -3.42
C GLY A 212 -3.21 -6.43 -3.15
N TYR A 213 -3.44 -7.06 -2.00
CA TYR A 213 -2.90 -8.39 -1.65
C TYR A 213 -3.95 -9.48 -1.63
N ILE A 214 -5.23 -9.11 -1.74
CA ILE A 214 -6.35 -10.03 -1.83
C ILE A 214 -6.58 -10.47 -3.26
N TYR A 215 -6.58 -9.52 -4.20
CA TYR A 215 -6.99 -9.74 -5.58
C TYR A 215 -5.80 -9.78 -6.54
N ASP A 216 -5.87 -10.69 -7.49
CA ASP A 216 -4.97 -10.74 -8.62
C ASP A 216 -5.26 -9.59 -9.60
N ASN A 217 -4.22 -8.99 -10.16
CA ASN A 217 -4.34 -7.80 -11.00
C ASN A 217 -4.83 -8.09 -12.43
N ASP A 218 -4.64 -9.33 -12.92
CA ASP A 218 -5.00 -9.70 -14.28
C ASP A 218 -6.40 -10.31 -14.34
N THR A 219 -6.73 -11.16 -13.36
CA THR A 219 -8.02 -11.85 -13.30
C THR A 219 -9.09 -11.08 -12.54
N HIS A 220 -8.66 -10.12 -11.69
CA HIS A 220 -9.49 -9.32 -10.77
C HIS A 220 -10.27 -10.15 -9.75
N ARG A 221 -9.90 -11.42 -9.58
CA ARG A 221 -10.46 -12.36 -8.61
C ARG A 221 -9.55 -12.46 -7.39
N PRO A 222 -10.06 -12.94 -6.23
CA PRO A 222 -9.17 -13.26 -5.13
C PRO A 222 -8.04 -14.18 -5.56
N ASN A 223 -6.83 -13.94 -5.06
CA ASN A 223 -5.66 -14.76 -5.30
C ASN A 223 -5.92 -16.22 -4.92
N ASP A 224 -5.30 -17.14 -5.62
CA ASP A 224 -5.44 -18.58 -5.34
C ASP A 224 -5.22 -18.88 -3.86
N GLY A 225 -6.14 -19.64 -3.28
CA GLY A 225 -6.11 -20.00 -1.87
C GLY A 225 -6.68 -18.95 -0.90
N LEU A 226 -7.11 -17.79 -1.39
CA LEU A 226 -7.77 -16.75 -0.59
C LEU A 226 -9.26 -16.60 -0.96
N ALA A 227 -10.07 -16.32 0.04
CA ALA A 227 -11.43 -15.81 -0.13
C ALA A 227 -11.63 -14.60 0.81
N VAL A 228 -12.48 -13.66 0.42
CA VAL A 228 -12.88 -12.55 1.29
C VAL A 228 -14.14 -12.98 2.04
N LEU A 229 -14.11 -12.82 3.36
CA LEU A 229 -15.29 -13.02 4.18
C LEU A 229 -16.09 -11.71 4.18
N PRO A 230 -17.35 -11.69 3.67
CA PRO A 230 -18.16 -10.48 3.66
C PRO A 230 -18.36 -9.91 5.07
N ILE A 231 -18.43 -8.60 5.19
CA ILE A 231 -18.84 -7.95 6.44
C ILE A 231 -20.36 -7.88 6.46
N ASP A 232 -20.93 -8.47 7.50
CA ASP A 232 -22.32 -8.33 7.90
C ASP A 232 -22.44 -6.98 8.62
N THR A 233 -22.98 -5.98 7.91
CA THR A 233 -22.97 -4.58 8.36
C THR A 233 -24.11 -4.25 9.31
N ASP A 234 -25.23 -4.94 9.20
CA ASP A 234 -26.41 -4.76 10.07
C ASP A 234 -26.47 -5.76 11.22
N GLY A 235 -25.65 -6.82 11.18
CA GLY A 235 -25.48 -7.80 12.26
C GLY A 235 -26.60 -8.81 12.34
N ASP A 236 -27.34 -9.05 11.24
CA ASP A 236 -28.46 -9.97 11.22
C ASP A 236 -28.04 -11.45 11.02
N GLY A 237 -26.76 -11.71 10.73
CA GLY A 237 -26.17 -13.03 10.51
C GLY A 237 -26.42 -13.58 9.11
N THR A 238 -26.75 -12.70 8.15
CA THR A 238 -27.01 -13.11 6.76
C THR A 238 -26.51 -12.05 5.80
N ILE A 239 -25.69 -12.43 4.85
CA ILE A 239 -25.20 -11.50 3.82
C ILE A 239 -26.28 -11.29 2.74
N SER A 240 -26.79 -10.07 2.68
CA SER A 240 -27.73 -9.63 1.67
C SER A 240 -27.05 -9.37 0.31
N ASP A 241 -27.83 -9.26 -0.77
CA ASP A 241 -27.31 -8.90 -2.10
C ASP A 241 -26.61 -7.52 -2.10
N GLU A 242 -27.01 -6.62 -1.20
CA GLU A 242 -26.43 -5.28 -1.06
C GLU A 242 -25.08 -5.30 -0.34
N GLU A 243 -24.82 -6.32 0.48
CA GLU A 243 -23.56 -6.56 1.19
C GLU A 243 -22.60 -7.47 0.43
N TYR A 244 -23.07 -8.20 -0.60
CA TYR A 244 -22.25 -9.11 -1.38
C TYR A 244 -21.64 -8.44 -2.61
N PHE A 245 -20.41 -7.96 -2.48
CA PHE A 245 -19.64 -7.28 -3.54
C PHE A 245 -18.16 -7.67 -3.59
N TYR A 246 -17.77 -8.80 -2.98
CA TYR A 246 -16.38 -9.22 -2.78
C TYR A 246 -15.88 -10.22 -3.84
N ASP A 247 -16.67 -10.59 -4.81
CA ASP A 247 -16.32 -11.59 -5.83
C ASP A 247 -15.33 -11.07 -6.87
N THR A 248 -15.26 -9.75 -7.08
CA THR A 248 -14.24 -9.10 -7.88
C THR A 248 -13.70 -7.83 -7.23
N LYS A 249 -12.47 -7.48 -7.59
CA LYS A 249 -11.82 -6.25 -7.14
C LYS A 249 -12.62 -5.00 -7.48
N GLU A 250 -13.16 -4.93 -8.71
CA GLU A 250 -13.95 -3.78 -9.19
C GLU A 250 -15.21 -3.58 -8.34
N ARG A 251 -16.00 -4.65 -8.13
CA ARG A 251 -17.22 -4.55 -7.33
C ARG A 251 -16.92 -4.10 -5.90
N PHE A 252 -15.81 -4.57 -5.34
CA PHE A 252 -15.40 -4.14 -4.01
C PHE A 252 -14.98 -2.66 -3.98
N ILE A 253 -14.18 -2.22 -4.97
CA ILE A 253 -13.79 -0.80 -5.13
C ILE A 253 -15.02 0.09 -5.32
N GLU A 254 -15.96 -0.31 -6.15
CA GLU A 254 -17.23 0.41 -6.38
C GLU A 254 -18.07 0.50 -5.09
N ALA A 255 -18.12 -0.57 -4.30
CA ALA A 255 -18.83 -0.57 -3.03
C ALA A 255 -18.19 0.40 -2.02
N ILE A 256 -16.85 0.47 -1.96
CA ILE A 256 -16.14 1.43 -1.10
C ILE A 256 -16.36 2.86 -1.58
N ALA A 257 -16.33 3.10 -2.89
CA ALA A 257 -16.57 4.41 -3.48
C ALA A 257 -18.01 4.91 -3.25
N ALA A 258 -18.96 3.98 -3.12
CA ALA A 258 -20.37 4.24 -2.83
C ALA A 258 -20.71 4.20 -1.32
N ASP A 259 -19.69 4.21 -0.43
CA ASP A 259 -19.80 4.14 1.03
C ASP A 259 -20.63 2.95 1.56
N ARG A 260 -20.70 1.85 0.79
CA ARG A 260 -21.34 0.59 1.22
C ARG A 260 -20.41 -0.28 2.09
N TYR A 261 -19.12 -0.03 2.05
CA TYR A 261 -18.13 -0.67 2.93
C TYR A 261 -17.75 0.25 4.08
N PRO A 262 -17.58 -0.24 5.33
CA PRO A 262 -17.29 0.61 6.47
C PRO A 262 -16.00 1.44 6.33
N SER A 263 -16.00 2.65 6.85
CA SER A 263 -14.81 3.50 6.91
C SER A 263 -14.65 4.09 8.32
N PRO A 264 -13.70 3.59 9.14
CA PRO A 264 -12.81 2.44 8.87
C PRO A 264 -13.59 1.13 8.71
N PRO A 265 -13.01 0.08 8.08
CA PRO A 265 -11.61 -0.14 7.69
C PRO A 265 -11.23 0.34 6.28
N ALA A 266 -12.11 1.01 5.51
CA ALA A 266 -11.68 1.80 4.38
C ALA A 266 -10.98 3.09 4.88
N ARG A 267 -9.91 3.54 4.20
CA ARG A 267 -9.11 4.69 4.62
C ARG A 267 -8.35 5.33 3.46
N ASP A 268 -7.96 6.58 3.67
CA ASP A 268 -7.06 7.26 2.76
C ASP A 268 -5.61 6.77 2.93
N LEU A 269 -4.86 6.85 1.85
CA LEU A 269 -3.43 6.61 1.79
C LEU A 269 -2.71 7.93 1.52
N TYR A 270 -1.60 8.13 2.20
CA TYR A 270 -0.88 9.39 2.19
C TYR A 270 0.57 9.21 1.74
N LEU A 271 1.06 10.15 0.95
CA LEU A 271 2.46 10.50 0.91
C LEU A 271 2.70 11.60 1.96
N VAL A 272 3.59 11.33 2.90
CA VAL A 272 3.90 12.24 4.00
C VAL A 272 5.29 12.81 3.81
N THR A 273 5.45 14.11 4.06
CA THR A 273 6.73 14.82 4.03
C THR A 273 7.05 15.43 5.39
N ASN A 274 8.29 15.79 5.63
CA ASN A 274 8.71 16.56 6.79
C ASN A 274 8.71 18.06 6.44
N GLY A 275 7.64 18.76 6.74
CA GLY A 275 7.34 20.10 6.26
C GLY A 275 6.79 20.10 4.83
N VAL A 276 6.36 21.29 4.36
CA VAL A 276 5.96 21.49 2.96
C VAL A 276 7.20 21.35 2.06
N PRO A 277 7.16 20.53 0.99
CA PRO A 277 8.31 20.36 0.11
C PRO A 277 8.79 21.64 -0.53
N ALA A 278 10.11 21.83 -0.55
CA ALA A 278 10.77 22.93 -1.28
C ALA A 278 11.70 22.42 -2.40
N ASP A 279 12.02 21.13 -2.41
CA ASP A 279 12.82 20.49 -3.44
C ASP A 279 12.02 20.38 -4.74
N PRO A 280 12.55 20.84 -5.91
CA PRO A 280 11.83 20.80 -7.17
C PRO A 280 11.44 19.38 -7.63
N VAL A 281 12.21 18.34 -7.29
CA VAL A 281 11.90 16.94 -7.66
C VAL A 281 10.73 16.43 -6.82
N MET A 282 10.71 16.74 -5.52
CA MET A 282 9.61 16.38 -4.63
C MET A 282 8.30 17.07 -5.06
N ILE A 283 8.36 18.37 -5.38
CA ILE A 283 7.20 19.14 -5.84
C ILE A 283 6.68 18.54 -7.16
N ALA A 284 7.55 18.35 -8.15
CA ALA A 284 7.15 17.79 -9.44
C ALA A 284 6.57 16.37 -9.32
N PHE A 285 7.09 15.56 -8.41
CA PHE A 285 6.53 14.22 -8.16
C PHE A 285 5.14 14.28 -7.54
N LEU A 286 4.91 15.13 -6.54
CA LEU A 286 3.58 15.34 -5.96
C LEU A 286 2.59 15.93 -6.98
N ASP A 287 3.02 16.90 -7.79
CA ASP A 287 2.18 17.44 -8.89
C ASP A 287 1.78 16.34 -9.87
N TYR A 288 2.72 15.45 -10.23
CA TYR A 288 2.43 14.28 -11.05
C TYR A 288 1.42 13.35 -10.36
N VAL A 289 1.66 12.96 -9.09
CA VAL A 289 0.78 12.05 -8.34
C VAL A 289 -0.62 12.62 -8.17
N LEU A 290 -0.74 13.91 -7.83
CA LEU A 290 -2.02 14.59 -7.61
C LEU A 290 -2.77 14.97 -8.89
N SER A 291 -2.16 14.79 -10.07
CA SER A 291 -2.76 15.08 -11.37
C SER A 291 -2.85 13.82 -12.26
N LYS A 292 -1.88 13.60 -13.14
CA LYS A 292 -1.84 12.45 -14.06
C LYS A 292 -1.83 11.11 -13.32
N GLY A 293 -1.14 11.03 -12.20
CA GLY A 293 -1.01 9.84 -11.37
C GLY A 293 -2.35 9.34 -10.84
N GLN A 294 -3.34 10.23 -10.62
CA GLN A 294 -4.68 9.85 -10.17
C GLN A 294 -5.41 8.92 -11.15
N GLN A 295 -5.13 9.02 -12.45
CA GLN A 295 -5.71 8.15 -13.47
C GLN A 295 -5.25 6.69 -13.33
N LYS A 296 -4.20 6.43 -12.55
CA LYS A 296 -3.64 5.10 -12.30
C LYS A 296 -4.30 4.41 -11.11
N ASN A 297 -4.94 5.14 -10.22
CA ASN A 297 -5.49 4.58 -8.99
C ASN A 297 -6.49 3.45 -9.29
N VAL A 298 -7.54 3.70 -10.05
CA VAL A 298 -8.57 2.70 -10.33
C VAL A 298 -8.02 1.49 -11.11
N PRO A 299 -7.26 1.66 -12.20
CA PRO A 299 -6.64 0.52 -12.88
C PRO A 299 -5.70 -0.31 -11.99
N ALA A 300 -4.99 0.34 -11.05
CA ALA A 300 -4.13 -0.35 -10.10
C ALA A 300 -4.89 -1.00 -8.92
N GLY A 301 -6.21 -0.85 -8.86
CA GLY A 301 -7.04 -1.46 -7.82
C GLY A 301 -7.20 -0.61 -6.56
N TYR A 302 -7.08 0.70 -6.69
CA TYR A 302 -7.33 1.66 -5.61
C TYR A 302 -8.56 2.51 -5.93
N ILE A 303 -9.11 3.15 -4.92
CA ILE A 303 -10.16 4.15 -5.09
C ILE A 303 -9.50 5.50 -5.32
N GLY A 304 -9.94 6.23 -6.35
CA GLY A 304 -9.48 7.59 -6.64
C GLY A 304 -9.88 8.56 -5.52
N MET A 305 -9.06 9.61 -5.35
CA MET A 305 -9.38 10.66 -4.40
C MET A 305 -10.49 11.57 -4.92
N SER A 306 -11.31 12.10 -4.00
CA SER A 306 -12.28 13.13 -4.35
C SER A 306 -11.58 14.42 -4.82
N GLN A 307 -12.25 15.19 -5.68
CA GLN A 307 -11.72 16.47 -6.17
C GLN A 307 -11.41 17.44 -5.02
N GLU A 308 -12.20 17.42 -3.96
CA GLU A 308 -11.98 18.23 -2.75
C GLU A 308 -10.64 17.87 -2.06
N LYS A 309 -10.37 16.57 -1.87
CA LYS A 309 -9.11 16.11 -1.24
C LYS A 309 -7.90 16.39 -2.11
N ILE A 310 -8.04 16.22 -3.44
CA ILE A 310 -6.97 16.61 -4.39
C ILE A 310 -6.71 18.11 -4.31
N ALA A 311 -7.75 18.94 -4.36
CA ALA A 311 -7.61 20.39 -4.26
C ALA A 311 -6.97 20.81 -2.93
N HIS A 312 -7.34 20.17 -1.83
CA HIS A 312 -6.70 20.39 -0.53
C HIS A 312 -5.21 20.03 -0.54
N SER A 313 -4.85 18.86 -1.08
CA SER A 313 -3.45 18.43 -1.20
C SER A 313 -2.63 19.38 -2.09
N MET A 314 -3.20 19.83 -3.23
CA MET A 314 -2.57 20.83 -4.11
C MET A 314 -2.37 22.17 -3.40
N GLN A 315 -3.36 22.61 -2.59
CA GLN A 315 -3.25 23.84 -1.81
C GLN A 315 -2.17 23.76 -0.72
N LEU A 316 -1.96 22.58 -0.12
CA LEU A 316 -0.86 22.36 0.82
C LEU A 316 0.49 22.40 0.11
N LEU A 317 0.58 21.87 -1.11
CA LEU A 317 1.81 21.85 -1.91
C LEU A 317 2.16 23.25 -2.44
N HIS A 318 1.17 24.04 -2.87
CA HIS A 318 1.32 25.37 -3.45
C HIS A 318 0.58 26.44 -2.62
N PRO A 319 1.08 26.79 -1.42
CA PRO A 319 0.38 27.71 -0.51
C PRO A 319 0.25 29.15 -1.03
N GLU A 320 1.09 29.55 -2.02
CA GLU A 320 1.14 30.93 -2.56
C GLU A 320 0.10 31.19 -3.65
N ASP A 321 -0.55 30.17 -4.21
CA ASP A 321 -1.58 30.34 -5.25
C ASP A 321 -2.89 30.99 -4.74
N LYS A 322 -2.98 31.33 -3.46
CA LYS A 322 -4.16 32.00 -2.85
C LYS A 322 -4.39 33.44 -3.30
N THR A 323 -3.44 34.09 -4.00
CA THR A 323 -3.45 35.54 -4.19
C THR A 323 -4.16 36.00 -5.48
N THR A 324 -4.73 35.07 -6.29
CA THR A 324 -5.35 35.42 -7.60
C THR A 324 -6.85 35.12 -7.71
N ALA A 325 -7.53 34.82 -6.60
CA ALA A 325 -8.97 34.51 -6.59
C ALA A 325 -9.78 35.46 -5.66
N GLU A 326 -9.39 36.76 -5.63
CA GLU A 326 -10.27 37.85 -5.10
C GLU A 326 -10.61 38.85 -6.22
#